data_0b15fd80ff339a6b92c6b0bba91e3ec4
#
_entry.id   0b15fd80ff339a6b92c6b0bba91e3ec4
#
_cell.length_a   1.000
_cell.length_b   1.000
_cell.length_c   1.000
_cell.angle_alpha   90.00
_cell.angle_beta   90.00
_cell.angle_gamma   90.00
#
_symmetry.space_group_name_H-M   'P 1'
#
loop_
_entity.id
_entity.type
_entity.pdbx_description
1 polymer ?
#
loop_
_entity_poly.entity_id
_entity_poly.type
_entity_poly.pdbx_seq_one_letter_code
_entity_poly.pdbx_strand_id
1 'polypeptide(L)'
;EVREYDRMEGDVMMFKEAKEIVAGRSYLIRPKGENITFKRFDNIRLTGPELEQSGDESFYMIGTYSNRTFSEEESSQYLFLNANAEFKHPKPGTTMKGMRAYFYCSPDVQASQMKVGFTDNSTDIKDIEQNNMQTNSQRIHTINGTYVGTDKSALPKGIYIINGKKYIK
;
A
#
# COMPACT_ATOMS: atom_id res chain seq x y z
N GLU A 1 1.02 -7.41 -11.68
CA GLU A 1 1.00 -5.95 -11.63
C GLU A 1 2.27 -5.47 -10.95
N VAL A 2 2.93 -4.44 -11.51
CA VAL A 2 4.16 -3.86 -10.97
C VAL A 2 3.94 -2.37 -10.78
N ARG A 3 4.28 -1.87 -9.60
CA ARG A 3 4.09 -0.48 -9.22
C ARG A 3 5.36 0.12 -8.67
N GLU A 4 5.63 1.37 -8.99
CA GLU A 4 6.73 2.15 -8.45
C GLU A 4 6.20 3.18 -7.44
N TYR A 5 7.02 3.53 -6.46
CA TYR A 5 6.71 4.61 -5.53
C TYR A 5 6.56 5.92 -6.29
N ASP A 6 5.53 6.68 -5.97
CA ASP A 6 5.24 7.97 -6.59
C ASP A 6 5.53 9.12 -5.61
N ARG A 7 4.78 9.19 -4.53
CA ARG A 7 4.90 10.27 -3.52
C ARG A 7 4.21 9.92 -2.21
N MET A 8 4.42 10.76 -1.19
CA MET A 8 3.59 10.76 0.02
C MET A 8 2.43 11.74 -0.12
N GLU A 9 1.24 11.36 0.35
CA GLU A 9 0.08 12.21 0.54
C GLU A 9 -0.41 12.07 1.99
N GLY A 10 0.02 12.95 2.88
CA GLY A 10 -0.18 12.78 4.32
C GLY A 10 0.42 11.46 4.81
N ASP A 11 -0.39 10.59 5.41
CA ASP A 11 0.03 9.26 5.87
C ASP A 11 -0.11 8.16 4.80
N VAL A 12 -0.42 8.52 3.55
CA VAL A 12 -0.61 7.57 2.47
C VAL A 12 0.58 7.56 1.53
N MET A 13 1.17 6.39 1.39
CA MET A 13 2.25 6.10 0.45
C MET A 13 1.64 5.75 -0.90
N MET A 14 1.78 6.64 -1.88
CA MET A 14 1.20 6.51 -3.20
C MET A 14 2.12 5.75 -4.14
N PHE A 15 1.56 4.78 -4.84
CA PHE A 15 2.23 4.01 -5.88
C PHE A 15 1.49 4.18 -7.21
N LYS A 16 2.23 4.33 -8.29
CA LYS A 16 1.71 4.37 -9.67
C LYS A 16 2.12 3.12 -10.45
N GLU A 17 1.44 2.85 -11.55
CA GLU A 17 1.83 1.76 -12.43
C GLU A 17 3.22 2.02 -13.01
N ALA A 18 4.10 1.01 -12.90
CA ALA A 18 5.42 1.09 -13.49
C ALA A 18 5.33 0.82 -15.00
N LYS A 19 5.75 1.78 -15.82
CA LYS A 19 5.78 1.63 -17.29
C LYS A 19 6.90 0.71 -17.77
N GLU A 20 7.99 0.67 -17.00
CA GLU A 20 9.15 -0.17 -17.27
C GLU A 20 9.79 -0.62 -15.96
N ILE A 21 10.55 -1.69 -16.00
CA ILE A 21 11.32 -2.18 -14.86
C ILE A 21 12.79 -1.80 -15.09
N VAL A 22 13.29 -0.90 -14.26
CA VAL A 22 14.67 -0.43 -14.28
C VAL A 22 15.48 -1.22 -13.25
N ALA A 23 16.63 -1.72 -13.65
CA ALA A 23 17.54 -2.44 -12.74
C ALA A 23 18.06 -1.49 -11.65
N GLY A 24 18.13 -1.98 -10.40
CA GLY A 24 18.53 -1.17 -9.23
C GLY A 24 17.38 -0.45 -8.52
N ARG A 25 16.23 -0.32 -9.16
CA ARG A 25 15.06 0.31 -8.58
C ARG A 25 14.13 -0.71 -7.89
N SER A 26 13.46 -0.28 -6.84
CA SER A 26 12.53 -1.11 -6.07
C SER A 26 11.09 -0.94 -6.53
N TYR A 27 10.33 -2.03 -6.51
CA TYR A 27 8.93 -2.06 -6.97
C TYR A 27 8.04 -2.82 -5.99
N LEU A 28 6.79 -2.43 -5.91
CA LEU A 28 5.72 -3.21 -5.29
C LEU A 28 5.13 -4.14 -6.35
N ILE A 29 5.10 -5.44 -6.06
CA ILE A 29 4.64 -6.46 -7.02
C ILE A 29 3.39 -7.14 -6.46
N ARG A 30 2.32 -7.11 -7.25
CA ARG A 30 1.10 -7.89 -7.02
C ARG A 30 1.05 -9.02 -8.03
N PRO A 31 1.23 -10.28 -7.62
CA PRO A 31 1.18 -11.41 -8.54
C PRO A 31 -0.24 -11.63 -9.07
N LYS A 32 -0.34 -12.17 -10.29
CA LYS A 32 -1.61 -12.66 -10.83
C LYS A 32 -1.80 -14.12 -10.40
N GLY A 33 -2.79 -14.38 -9.54
CA GLY A 33 -3.13 -15.73 -9.08
C GLY A 33 -2.32 -16.20 -7.87
N GLU A 34 -2.67 -17.38 -7.38
CA GLU A 34 -2.12 -17.96 -6.15
C GLU A 34 -0.72 -18.57 -6.33
N ASN A 35 -0.38 -18.95 -7.56
CA ASN A 35 0.88 -19.61 -7.89
C ASN A 35 1.76 -18.71 -8.76
N ILE A 36 2.91 -18.32 -8.23
CA ILE A 36 3.93 -17.60 -8.98
C ILE A 36 4.94 -18.63 -9.47
N THR A 37 5.06 -18.77 -10.79
CA THR A 37 6.10 -19.60 -11.41
C THR A 37 7.29 -18.71 -11.73
N PHE A 38 8.42 -18.98 -11.08
CA PHE A 38 9.70 -18.33 -11.38
C PHE A 38 10.50 -19.17 -12.37
N LYS A 39 11.09 -18.53 -13.37
CA LYS A 39 12.12 -19.18 -14.18
C LYS A 39 13.40 -19.27 -13.36
N ARG A 40 13.96 -20.46 -13.27
CA ARG A 40 15.29 -20.67 -12.73
C ARG A 40 16.33 -20.52 -13.84
N PHE A 41 17.36 -19.76 -13.55
CA PHE A 41 18.51 -19.62 -14.41
C PHE A 41 19.73 -20.08 -13.61
N ASP A 42 20.48 -21.03 -14.16
CA ASP A 42 21.69 -21.55 -13.53
C ASP A 42 22.93 -20.90 -14.21
N ASN A 43 24.02 -20.78 -13.46
CA ASN A 43 25.29 -20.25 -13.92
C ASN A 43 25.27 -18.79 -14.46
N ILE A 44 24.36 -17.96 -13.94
CA ILE A 44 24.32 -16.54 -14.28
C ILE A 44 25.10 -15.75 -13.24
N ARG A 45 25.99 -14.90 -13.69
CA ARG A 45 26.60 -13.86 -12.86
C ARG A 45 25.69 -12.63 -12.89
N LEU A 46 25.11 -12.31 -11.76
CA LEU A 46 24.35 -11.06 -11.59
C LEU A 46 25.32 -9.95 -11.23
N THR A 47 25.42 -8.95 -12.10
CA THR A 47 26.02 -7.65 -11.79
C THR A 47 24.89 -6.67 -11.65
N GLY A 48 24.59 -6.26 -10.41
CA GLY A 48 23.57 -5.24 -10.15
C GLY A 48 24.16 -3.85 -10.35
N PRO A 49 23.42 -2.89 -10.93
CA PRO A 49 23.75 -1.49 -10.84
C PRO A 49 23.69 -1.01 -9.40
N GLU A 50 24.10 0.22 -9.14
CA GLU A 50 23.83 0.86 -7.85
C GLU A 50 22.32 0.87 -7.58
N LEU A 51 21.98 0.70 -6.29
CA LEU A 51 20.58 0.73 -5.87
C LEU A 51 20.06 2.16 -5.92
N GLU A 52 18.96 2.36 -6.62
CA GLU A 52 18.29 3.65 -6.68
C GLU A 52 17.32 3.83 -5.52
N GLN A 53 17.41 4.98 -4.88
CA GLN A 53 16.45 5.44 -3.90
C GLN A 53 15.26 6.08 -4.64
N SER A 54 14.04 5.62 -4.35
CA SER A 54 12.81 6.20 -4.88
C SER A 54 12.12 6.99 -3.78
N GLY A 55 12.03 8.30 -3.92
CA GLY A 55 11.48 9.21 -2.91
C GLY A 55 12.39 10.41 -2.63
N ASP A 56 12.13 11.08 -1.52
CA ASP A 56 12.86 12.26 -1.06
C ASP A 56 13.62 12.00 0.26
N GLU A 57 14.21 13.04 0.85
CA GLU A 57 14.98 12.91 2.09
C GLU A 57 14.13 12.52 3.31
N SER A 58 12.83 12.80 3.29
CA SER A 58 11.92 12.51 4.40
C SER A 58 11.36 11.10 4.34
N PHE A 59 11.19 10.61 3.13
CA PHE A 59 10.61 9.30 2.89
C PHE A 59 11.09 8.71 1.55
N TYR A 60 11.64 7.51 1.58
CA TYR A 60 12.03 6.81 0.36
C TYR A 60 11.93 5.30 0.47
N MET A 61 11.83 4.65 -0.68
CA MET A 61 11.91 3.22 -0.88
C MET A 61 13.27 2.86 -1.48
N ILE A 62 13.94 1.87 -0.92
CA ILE A 62 15.23 1.38 -1.42
C ILE A 62 15.31 -0.14 -1.31
N GLY A 63 16.03 -0.77 -2.23
CA GLY A 63 16.26 -2.20 -2.23
C GLY A 63 17.52 -2.63 -1.49
N THR A 64 17.74 -3.94 -1.43
CA THR A 64 19.02 -4.52 -1.06
C THR A 64 19.30 -5.78 -1.86
N TYR A 65 20.55 -5.97 -2.30
CA TYR A 65 20.99 -7.19 -2.96
C TYR A 65 21.41 -8.30 -1.99
N SER A 66 21.83 -7.91 -0.79
CA SER A 66 22.32 -8.82 0.25
C SER A 66 21.43 -8.77 1.50
N ASN A 67 21.67 -9.69 2.43
CA ASN A 67 21.03 -9.63 3.72
C ASN A 67 21.41 -8.34 4.45
N ARG A 68 20.42 -7.69 5.06
CA ARG A 68 20.60 -6.48 5.87
C ARG A 68 20.03 -6.71 7.28
N THR A 69 20.83 -6.45 8.29
CA THR A 69 20.40 -6.46 9.69
C THR A 69 20.23 -5.02 10.16
N PHE A 70 19.13 -4.74 10.84
CA PHE A 70 18.79 -3.41 11.34
C PHE A 70 19.23 -3.28 12.80
N SER A 71 19.99 -2.22 13.10
CA SER A 71 20.42 -1.89 14.47
C SER A 71 19.25 -1.30 15.27
N GLU A 72 19.49 -1.07 16.57
CA GLU A 72 18.53 -0.42 17.45
C GLU A 72 18.23 1.01 17.01
N GLU A 73 19.25 1.75 16.60
CA GLU A 73 19.13 3.13 16.11
C GLU A 73 18.35 3.20 14.79
N GLU A 74 18.54 2.22 13.91
CA GLU A 74 17.87 2.15 12.63
C GLU A 74 16.40 1.71 12.74
N SER A 75 16.02 1.00 13.80
CA SER A 75 14.69 0.38 13.89
C SER A 75 13.54 1.39 13.91
N SER A 76 13.77 2.61 14.37
CA SER A 76 12.75 3.69 14.32
C SER A 76 12.68 4.42 12.99
N GLN A 77 13.70 4.28 12.13
CA GLN A 77 13.83 5.02 10.87
C GLN A 77 13.36 4.22 9.65
N TYR A 78 13.22 2.91 9.80
CA TYR A 78 12.86 2.03 8.69
C TYR A 78 11.54 1.34 8.89
N LEU A 79 10.87 1.05 7.78
CA LEU A 79 9.59 0.38 7.72
C LEU A 79 9.63 -0.82 6.76
N PHE A 80 8.90 -1.86 7.12
CA PHE A 80 8.58 -2.98 6.24
C PHE A 80 7.08 -3.02 5.97
N LEU A 81 6.74 -3.44 4.77
CA LEU A 81 5.38 -3.84 4.44
C LEU A 81 5.24 -5.35 4.74
N ASN A 82 4.37 -5.71 5.66
CA ASN A 82 4.10 -7.11 5.98
C ASN A 82 3.09 -7.75 5.01
N ALA A 83 2.81 -9.05 5.19
CA ALA A 83 1.88 -9.79 4.34
C ALA A 83 0.43 -9.27 4.41
N ASN A 84 0.08 -8.53 5.46
CA ASN A 84 -1.24 -7.92 5.63
C ASN A 84 -1.33 -6.50 5.05
N ALA A 85 -0.33 -6.08 4.27
CA ALA A 85 -0.19 -4.72 3.76
C ALA A 85 -0.12 -3.63 4.86
N GLU A 86 0.41 -3.98 6.04
CA GLU A 86 0.65 -3.04 7.13
C GLU A 86 2.13 -2.67 7.21
N PHE A 87 2.41 -1.40 7.47
CA PHE A 87 3.76 -0.94 7.76
C PHE A 87 4.15 -1.25 9.21
N LYS A 88 5.34 -1.77 9.39
CA LYS A 88 5.91 -2.10 10.70
C LYS A 88 7.37 -1.71 10.76
N HIS A 89 7.78 -1.15 11.88
CA HIS A 89 9.19 -0.98 12.19
C HIS A 89 9.87 -2.34 12.42
N PRO A 90 11.10 -2.54 11.91
CA PRO A 90 11.89 -3.71 12.27
C PRO A 90 12.19 -3.69 13.78
N LYS A 91 12.21 -4.85 14.40
CA LYS A 91 12.80 -4.97 15.74
C LYS A 91 14.33 -4.93 15.63
N PRO A 92 15.07 -4.39 16.62
CA PRO A 92 16.52 -4.49 16.64
C PRO A 92 17.01 -5.92 16.42
N GLY A 93 18.01 -6.08 15.56
CA GLY A 93 18.53 -7.39 15.16
C GLY A 93 17.71 -8.12 14.09
N THR A 94 16.59 -7.55 13.62
CA THR A 94 15.84 -8.12 12.49
C THR A 94 16.73 -8.16 11.25
N THR A 95 16.84 -9.33 10.62
CA THR A 95 17.55 -9.50 9.36
C THR A 95 16.58 -9.69 8.21
N MET A 96 16.62 -8.77 7.25
CA MET A 96 15.93 -8.88 5.97
C MET A 96 16.81 -9.62 4.98
N LYS A 97 16.22 -10.56 4.23
CA LYS A 97 16.92 -11.28 3.17
C LYS A 97 17.20 -10.32 1.99
N GLY A 98 18.27 -10.61 1.25
CA GLY A 98 18.57 -9.93 0.01
C GLY A 98 17.45 -9.98 -1.02
N MET A 99 17.50 -9.12 -2.02
CA MET A 99 16.49 -8.96 -3.07
C MET A 99 15.11 -8.57 -2.50
N ARG A 100 15.11 -7.69 -1.50
CA ARG A 100 13.93 -7.10 -0.87
C ARG A 100 14.03 -5.58 -0.88
N ALA A 101 12.92 -4.94 -0.62
CA ALA A 101 12.86 -3.50 -0.43
C ALA A 101 12.37 -3.16 0.97
N TYR A 102 12.78 -2.01 1.45
CA TYR A 102 12.35 -1.41 2.70
C TYR A 102 12.17 0.10 2.49
N PHE A 103 11.56 0.75 3.46
CA PHE A 103 11.27 2.16 3.39
C PHE A 103 12.02 2.88 4.50
N TYR A 104 12.56 4.03 4.18
CA TYR A 104 13.03 4.99 5.17
C TYR A 104 11.90 5.95 5.48
N CYS A 105 11.77 6.35 6.72
CA CYS A 105 10.87 7.39 7.15
C CYS A 105 11.54 8.27 8.19
N SER A 106 11.19 9.55 8.21
CA SER A 106 11.58 10.43 9.30
C SER A 106 11.11 9.86 10.64
N PRO A 107 11.87 10.01 11.75
CA PRO A 107 11.52 9.48 13.07
C PRO A 107 10.12 9.91 13.59
N ASP A 108 9.58 11.00 13.08
CA ASP A 108 8.25 11.49 13.46
C ASP A 108 7.08 10.71 12.84
N VAL A 109 7.37 9.78 11.92
CA VAL A 109 6.36 9.00 11.21
C VAL A 109 5.94 7.81 12.05
N GLN A 110 4.63 7.69 12.32
CA GLN A 110 4.08 6.53 13.01
C GLN A 110 3.67 5.44 12.00
N ALA A 111 4.39 4.33 12.00
CA ALA A 111 4.14 3.19 11.10
C ALA A 111 2.69 2.70 11.11
N SER A 112 2.02 2.73 12.26
CA SER A 112 0.65 2.27 12.42
C SER A 112 -0.40 3.13 11.71
N GLN A 113 -0.06 4.36 11.36
CA GLN A 113 -0.95 5.29 10.65
C GLN A 113 -0.74 5.23 9.13
N MET A 114 0.40 4.71 8.69
CA MET A 114 0.74 4.68 7.27
C MET A 114 -0.10 3.67 6.48
N LYS A 115 -0.51 4.09 5.30
CA LYS A 115 -1.33 3.31 4.36
C LYS A 115 -0.67 3.27 2.98
N VAL A 116 -1.01 2.23 2.21
CA VAL A 116 -0.66 2.15 0.79
C VAL A 116 -1.83 2.70 -0.03
N GLY A 117 -1.54 3.59 -0.94
CA GLY A 117 -2.48 4.11 -1.93
C GLY A 117 -1.97 3.89 -3.35
N PHE A 118 -2.86 4.00 -4.32
CA PHE A 118 -2.52 3.82 -5.73
C PHE A 118 -3.02 4.99 -6.56
N THR A 119 -2.12 5.56 -7.38
CA THR A 119 -2.47 6.56 -8.39
C THR A 119 -2.74 5.85 -9.71
N ASP A 120 -3.92 5.29 -9.85
CA ASP A 120 -4.37 4.82 -11.14
C ASP A 120 -5.18 5.91 -11.83
N ASN A 121 -4.94 6.09 -13.12
CA ASN A 121 -5.79 6.92 -13.98
C ASN A 121 -7.19 6.29 -14.21
N SER A 122 -7.50 5.20 -13.52
CA SER A 122 -8.83 4.63 -13.52
C SER A 122 -9.66 5.30 -12.44
N THR A 123 -10.67 6.05 -12.86
CA THR A 123 -11.76 6.58 -12.03
C THR A 123 -12.62 5.48 -11.38
N ASP A 124 -12.06 4.31 -11.16
CA ASP A 124 -12.73 3.21 -10.47
C ASP A 124 -12.56 3.35 -8.96
N ILE A 125 -13.57 3.94 -8.33
CA ILE A 125 -13.78 4.06 -6.88
C ILE A 125 -13.82 2.67 -6.16
N LYS A 126 -13.47 1.59 -6.84
CA LYS A 126 -13.60 0.22 -6.31
C LYS A 126 -12.56 -0.19 -5.28
N ASP A 127 -11.42 0.50 -5.20
CA ASP A 127 -10.32 0.07 -4.34
C ASP A 127 -10.32 0.69 -2.92
N ILE A 128 -11.27 1.59 -2.60
CA ILE A 128 -11.42 2.13 -1.24
C ILE A 128 -12.21 1.18 -0.31
N GLU A 129 -12.88 0.16 -0.86
CA GLU A 129 -13.77 -0.71 -0.08
C GLU A 129 -13.08 -1.88 0.66
N GLN A 130 -11.80 -2.17 0.44
CA GLN A 130 -11.17 -3.36 1.03
C GLN A 130 -10.52 -3.17 2.41
N ASN A 131 -10.42 -1.95 2.93
CA ASN A 131 -9.85 -1.72 4.27
C ASN A 131 -10.86 -1.30 5.35
N ASN A 132 -12.17 -1.36 5.09
CA ASN A 132 -13.21 -1.15 6.11
C ASN A 132 -14.08 -2.40 6.33
N MET A 133 -13.45 -3.55 6.54
CA MET A 133 -14.17 -4.67 7.17
C MET A 133 -14.06 -4.53 8.68
N GLN A 134 -14.93 -3.74 9.26
CA GLN A 134 -15.66 -4.00 10.51
C GLN A 134 -16.41 -2.76 10.98
N THR A 135 -17.46 -2.38 10.28
CA THR A 135 -18.70 -1.94 10.93
C THR A 135 -19.82 -2.12 9.92
N ASN A 136 -20.71 -3.08 10.20
CA ASN A 136 -21.94 -3.36 9.47
C ASN A 136 -22.98 -2.25 9.68
N SER A 137 -22.61 -1.00 9.51
CA SER A 137 -23.55 0.12 9.55
C SER A 137 -23.83 0.60 8.12
N GLN A 138 -24.96 0.14 7.56
CA GLN A 138 -25.47 0.63 6.28
C GLN A 138 -25.66 2.13 6.36
N ARG A 139 -24.78 2.92 5.76
CA ARG A 139 -24.96 4.38 5.69
C ARG A 139 -25.99 4.71 4.63
N ILE A 140 -27.03 5.43 5.01
CA ILE A 140 -28.13 5.83 4.14
C ILE A 140 -28.04 7.32 3.87
N HIS A 141 -28.09 7.69 2.60
CA HIS A 141 -28.08 9.08 2.13
C HIS A 141 -29.29 9.37 1.26
N THR A 142 -29.77 10.60 1.29
CA THR A 142 -30.72 11.08 0.30
C THR A 142 -30.07 11.16 -1.08
N ILE A 143 -30.87 11.33 -2.13
CA ILE A 143 -30.38 11.54 -3.50
C ILE A 143 -29.46 12.77 -3.62
N ASN A 144 -29.60 13.74 -2.72
CA ASN A 144 -28.77 14.95 -2.65
C ASN A 144 -27.51 14.78 -1.81
N GLY A 145 -27.19 13.54 -1.37
CA GLY A 145 -25.99 13.22 -0.60
C GLY A 145 -26.09 13.47 0.91
N THR A 146 -27.24 13.93 1.45
CA THR A 146 -27.41 14.16 2.88
C THR A 146 -27.51 12.83 3.62
N TYR A 147 -26.69 12.64 4.65
CA TYR A 147 -26.76 11.46 5.52
C TYR A 147 -28.03 11.47 6.39
N VAL A 148 -28.76 10.36 6.40
CA VAL A 148 -30.05 10.23 7.12
C VAL A 148 -30.08 9.08 8.14
N GLY A 149 -28.99 8.34 8.30
CA GLY A 149 -28.90 7.30 9.32
C GLY A 149 -28.48 5.93 8.78
N THR A 150 -28.70 4.89 9.58
CA THR A 150 -28.31 3.50 9.27
C THR A 150 -29.49 2.54 9.25
N ASP A 151 -30.66 2.99 9.72
CA ASP A 151 -31.86 2.15 9.84
C ASP A 151 -32.83 2.41 8.67
N LYS A 152 -32.98 1.40 7.79
CA LYS A 152 -33.96 1.44 6.69
C LYS A 152 -35.40 1.49 7.11
N SER A 153 -35.71 0.95 8.29
CA SER A 153 -37.11 0.88 8.80
C SER A 153 -37.62 2.23 9.21
N ALA A 154 -36.78 3.09 9.71
CA ALA A 154 -37.10 4.44 10.17
C ALA A 154 -37.21 5.50 9.06
N LEU A 155 -36.89 5.16 7.81
CA LEU A 155 -36.92 6.14 6.72
C LEU A 155 -38.35 6.50 6.30
N PRO A 156 -38.66 7.77 6.01
CA PRO A 156 -39.90 8.16 5.31
C PRO A 156 -39.94 7.62 3.87
N LYS A 157 -41.10 7.68 3.24
CA LYS A 157 -41.19 7.34 1.79
C LYS A 157 -40.31 8.27 0.98
N GLY A 158 -39.46 7.70 0.13
CA GLY A 158 -38.50 8.50 -0.65
C GLY A 158 -37.48 7.66 -1.40
N ILE A 159 -36.54 8.35 -2.07
CA ILE A 159 -35.43 7.74 -2.78
C ILE A 159 -34.14 7.97 -1.99
N TYR A 160 -33.41 6.90 -1.76
CA TYR A 160 -32.19 6.88 -0.96
C TYR A 160 -31.05 6.19 -1.69
N ILE A 161 -29.84 6.47 -1.27
CA ILE A 161 -28.61 5.76 -1.70
C ILE A 161 -28.10 4.98 -0.50
N ILE A 162 -28.01 3.67 -0.62
CA ILE A 162 -27.54 2.74 0.42
C ILE A 162 -26.41 1.91 -0.21
N ASN A 163 -25.19 2.03 0.33
CA ASN A 163 -24.01 1.35 -0.20
C ASN A 163 -23.86 1.56 -1.72
N GLY A 164 -24.00 2.80 -2.18
CA GLY A 164 -23.89 3.16 -3.60
C GLY A 164 -25.04 2.72 -4.50
N LYS A 165 -26.08 2.03 -3.96
CA LYS A 165 -27.25 1.55 -4.72
C LYS A 165 -28.50 2.36 -4.39
N LYS A 166 -29.31 2.62 -5.42
CA LYS A 166 -30.61 3.28 -5.28
C LYS A 166 -31.59 2.37 -4.53
N TYR A 167 -32.23 2.92 -3.51
CA TYR A 167 -33.29 2.30 -2.73
C TYR A 167 -34.52 3.20 -2.72
N ILE A 168 -35.69 2.63 -2.94
CA ILE A 168 -37.00 3.33 -2.92
C ILE A 168 -37.80 2.74 -1.78
N LYS A 169 -38.30 3.60 -0.86
CA LYS A 169 -39.20 3.24 0.23
C LYS A 169 -40.58 3.77 -0.01
#